data_ef3aa699c902bc683765c972f22fd1c9
#
_entry.id   ef3aa699c902bc683765c972f22fd1c9
#
_cell.length_a   1.000
_cell.length_b   1.000
_cell.length_c   1.000
_cell.angle_alpha   90.00
_cell.angle_beta   90.00
_cell.angle_gamma   90.00
#
_symmetry.space_group_name_H-M   'P 1'
#
loop_
_entity.id
_entity.type
_entity.pdbx_description
1 polymer ?
#
loop_
_entity_poly.entity_id
_entity_poly.type
_entity_poly.pdbx_seq_one_letter_code
_entity_poly.pdbx_strand_id
1 'polypeptide(L)'
;YLDIRRRYPQAAMMMGIGNLTELTDVDSAGMNVCLLGFCAEVGIGSILTTEVIHWAASSVKECDLGRRLVHHAVTKRSLPKHVEPRLVTLRSGKPQAHGAAALDRLGRAIRDPNFRIFAERGEIHLVGRDLHLASADPFALFAALSEAGRNDVDPSHAFYLGYEMAKAVTSLTLGKDYRQDQALDWGHLTRPEIAHGPSRAAARVAGAGDQAVAGDLPSRDAGLPEETP
;
A
#
# COMPACT_ATOMS: atom_id res chain seq x y z
N TYR A 1 -30.10 0.24 19.08
CA TYR A 1 -30.54 -0.16 17.71
C TYR A 1 -31.39 -1.42 17.75
N LEU A 2 -30.93 -2.51 18.35
CA LEU A 2 -31.66 -3.79 18.40
C LEU A 2 -33.05 -3.66 19.07
N ASP A 3 -33.14 -2.93 20.17
CA ASP A 3 -34.41 -2.70 20.87
C ASP A 3 -35.40 -1.89 20.01
N ILE A 4 -34.89 -0.85 19.32
CA ILE A 4 -35.71 -0.07 18.37
C ILE A 4 -36.16 -0.94 17.21
N ARG A 5 -35.28 -1.75 16.63
CA ARG A 5 -35.68 -2.68 15.54
C ARG A 5 -36.78 -3.68 15.99
N ARG A 6 -36.68 -4.20 17.22
CA ARG A 6 -37.69 -5.09 17.78
C ARG A 6 -39.05 -4.41 17.96
N ARG A 7 -39.05 -3.15 18.48
CA ARG A 7 -40.26 -2.37 18.71
C ARG A 7 -40.88 -1.83 17.44
N TYR A 8 -40.04 -1.46 16.48
CA TYR A 8 -40.44 -0.81 15.23
C TYR A 8 -39.77 -1.51 14.04
N PRO A 9 -40.25 -2.71 13.64
CA PRO A 9 -39.60 -3.56 12.65
C PRO A 9 -39.40 -2.87 11.26
N GLN A 10 -40.31 -1.96 10.91
CA GLN A 10 -40.35 -1.27 9.61
C GLN A 10 -39.67 0.12 9.63
N ALA A 11 -39.18 0.55 10.79
CA ALA A 11 -38.56 1.87 10.85
C ALA A 11 -37.29 1.95 10.00
N ALA A 12 -37.18 3.00 9.20
CA ALA A 12 -35.92 3.35 8.57
C ALA A 12 -34.92 3.79 9.65
N MET A 13 -33.73 3.22 9.62
CA MET A 13 -32.72 3.47 10.64
C MET A 13 -31.42 3.91 9.99
N MET A 14 -30.74 4.85 10.64
CA MET A 14 -29.41 5.30 10.31
C MET A 14 -28.48 5.11 11.53
N MET A 15 -27.22 4.73 11.30
CA MET A 15 -26.19 4.64 12.33
C MET A 15 -25.08 5.63 12.06
N GLY A 16 -24.72 6.44 13.06
CA GLY A 16 -23.49 7.23 13.07
C GLY A 16 -22.33 6.33 13.46
N ILE A 17 -21.52 5.91 12.51
CA ILE A 17 -20.34 5.07 12.75
C ILE A 17 -19.09 5.89 12.94
N GLY A 18 -19.04 7.13 12.43
CA GLY A 18 -17.91 8.04 12.54
C GLY A 18 -17.56 8.38 14.00
N ASN A 19 -18.55 8.47 14.88
CA ASN A 19 -18.30 8.76 16.30
C ASN A 19 -17.34 7.75 16.95
N LEU A 20 -17.46 6.47 16.62
CA LEU A 20 -16.59 5.46 17.21
C LEU A 20 -15.18 5.55 16.67
N THR A 21 -15.00 5.77 15.37
CA THR A 21 -13.68 5.95 14.75
C THR A 21 -12.99 7.24 15.20
N GLU A 22 -13.76 8.29 15.50
CA GLU A 22 -13.22 9.57 16.02
C GLU A 22 -12.81 9.50 17.50
N LEU A 23 -13.49 8.69 18.30
CA LEU A 23 -13.24 8.57 19.74
C LEU A 23 -12.17 7.54 20.10
N THR A 24 -11.57 6.89 19.13
CA THR A 24 -10.54 5.86 19.32
C THR A 24 -9.31 6.20 18.49
N ASP A 25 -8.12 6.02 19.05
CA ASP A 25 -6.84 6.28 18.38
C ASP A 25 -6.38 5.03 17.60
N VAL A 26 -7.26 4.47 16.77
CA VAL A 26 -6.99 3.24 15.99
C VAL A 26 -7.41 3.42 14.54
N ASP A 27 -6.80 2.63 13.64
CA ASP A 27 -7.17 2.62 12.23
C ASP A 27 -8.65 2.29 12.02
N SER A 28 -9.31 3.07 11.17
CA SER A 28 -10.76 3.03 10.97
C SER A 28 -11.25 1.86 10.12
N ALA A 29 -10.41 1.32 9.22
CA ALA A 29 -10.84 0.33 8.22
C ALA A 29 -11.51 -0.92 8.80
N GLY A 30 -10.87 -1.55 9.79
CA GLY A 30 -11.42 -2.74 10.46
C GLY A 30 -12.70 -2.44 11.24
N MET A 31 -12.75 -1.29 11.91
CA MET A 31 -13.92 -0.83 12.68
C MET A 31 -15.10 -0.56 11.75
N ASN A 32 -14.87 0.12 10.63
CA ASN A 32 -15.90 0.41 9.64
C ASN A 32 -16.49 -0.88 9.06
N VAL A 33 -15.67 -1.87 8.73
CA VAL A 33 -16.16 -3.19 8.26
C VAL A 33 -17.01 -3.89 9.32
N CYS A 34 -16.58 -3.89 10.59
CA CYS A 34 -17.31 -4.51 11.69
C CYS A 34 -18.67 -3.83 11.91
N LEU A 35 -18.70 -2.48 11.96
CA LEU A 35 -19.94 -1.72 12.14
C LEU A 35 -20.91 -1.87 10.97
N LEU A 36 -20.40 -1.96 9.74
CA LEU A 36 -21.22 -2.24 8.55
C LEU A 36 -21.82 -3.64 8.60
N GLY A 37 -21.08 -4.64 9.11
CA GLY A 37 -21.61 -5.97 9.39
C GLY A 37 -22.78 -5.92 10.37
N PHE A 38 -22.61 -5.21 11.49
CA PHE A 38 -23.66 -4.99 12.46
C PHE A 38 -24.88 -4.26 11.85
N CYS A 39 -24.67 -3.22 11.05
CA CYS A 39 -25.74 -2.54 10.32
C CYS A 39 -26.54 -3.50 9.44
N ALA A 40 -25.86 -4.39 8.72
CA ALA A 40 -26.52 -5.37 7.85
C ALA A 40 -27.37 -6.36 8.64
N GLU A 41 -26.88 -6.88 9.78
CA GLU A 41 -27.62 -7.81 10.63
C GLU A 41 -28.85 -7.17 11.29
N VAL A 42 -28.76 -5.90 11.66
CA VAL A 42 -29.87 -5.15 12.30
C VAL A 42 -30.82 -4.54 11.25
N GLY A 43 -30.47 -4.57 9.97
CA GLY A 43 -31.28 -3.98 8.91
C GLY A 43 -31.18 -2.44 8.88
N ILE A 44 -30.04 -1.87 9.23
CA ILE A 44 -29.76 -0.44 9.16
C ILE A 44 -29.35 -0.10 7.73
N GLY A 45 -30.15 0.72 7.03
CA GLY A 45 -29.97 1.02 5.61
C GLY A 45 -29.10 2.23 5.31
N SER A 46 -28.78 3.02 6.32
CA SER A 46 -28.01 4.26 6.16
C SER A 46 -26.95 4.39 7.23
N ILE A 47 -25.79 4.93 6.87
CA ILE A 47 -24.70 5.26 7.80
C ILE A 47 -24.31 6.73 7.66
N LEU A 48 -23.81 7.29 8.75
CA LEU A 48 -23.12 8.59 8.79
C LEU A 48 -21.69 8.34 9.26
N THR A 49 -20.72 8.78 8.47
CA THR A 49 -19.30 8.82 8.82
C THR A 49 -18.70 10.17 8.45
N THR A 50 -17.55 10.49 9.01
CA THR A 50 -16.82 11.74 8.77
C THR A 50 -15.33 11.42 8.57
N GLU A 51 -14.58 12.40 8.05
CA GLU A 51 -13.12 12.34 7.85
C GLU A 51 -12.43 13.51 8.55
N VAL A 52 -12.94 13.92 9.73
CA VAL A 52 -12.45 15.09 10.48
C VAL A 52 -11.11 14.79 11.15
N ILE A 53 -10.95 13.60 11.70
CA ILE A 53 -9.75 13.19 12.42
C ILE A 53 -8.77 12.50 11.46
N HIS A 54 -7.48 12.78 11.65
CA HIS A 54 -6.43 12.34 10.71
C HIS A 54 -6.41 10.83 10.49
N TRP A 55 -6.54 10.01 11.52
CA TRP A 55 -6.57 8.54 11.38
C TRP A 55 -7.86 7.99 10.74
N ALA A 56 -8.89 8.82 10.58
CA ALA A 56 -10.12 8.48 9.87
C ALA A 56 -10.22 9.16 8.50
N ALA A 57 -9.13 9.73 7.97
CA ALA A 57 -9.10 10.52 6.74
C ALA A 57 -9.51 9.75 5.46
N SER A 58 -9.65 8.43 5.52
CA SER A 58 -10.16 7.60 4.41
C SER A 58 -11.46 6.87 4.75
N SER A 59 -12.13 7.23 5.83
CA SER A 59 -13.28 6.52 6.40
C SER A 59 -14.45 6.38 5.42
N VAL A 60 -14.75 7.42 4.63
CA VAL A 60 -15.80 7.36 3.60
C VAL A 60 -15.48 6.30 2.54
N LYS A 61 -14.22 6.26 2.08
CA LYS A 61 -13.75 5.28 1.10
C LYS A 61 -13.76 3.86 1.67
N GLU A 62 -13.34 3.71 2.91
CA GLU A 62 -13.34 2.44 3.63
C GLU A 62 -14.77 1.90 3.79
N CYS A 63 -15.74 2.76 4.13
CA CYS A 63 -17.16 2.40 4.19
C CYS A 63 -17.69 1.94 2.83
N ASP A 64 -17.33 2.61 1.73
CA ASP A 64 -17.73 2.17 0.38
C ASP A 64 -17.16 0.78 0.06
N LEU A 65 -15.89 0.52 0.39
CA LEU A 65 -15.26 -0.78 0.18
C LEU A 65 -15.82 -1.84 1.14
N GLY A 66 -15.97 -1.50 2.41
CA GLY A 66 -16.46 -2.39 3.46
C GLY A 66 -17.90 -2.87 3.20
N ARG A 67 -18.79 -1.99 2.73
CA ARG A 67 -20.17 -2.40 2.38
C ARG A 67 -20.22 -3.48 1.30
N ARG A 68 -19.23 -3.51 0.39
CA ARG A 68 -19.13 -4.54 -0.66
C ARG A 68 -18.82 -5.91 -0.07
N LEU A 69 -17.90 -5.96 0.91
CA LEU A 69 -17.59 -7.17 1.66
C LEU A 69 -18.82 -7.70 2.40
N VAL A 70 -19.49 -6.82 3.14
CA VAL A 70 -20.67 -7.16 3.93
C VAL A 70 -21.81 -7.60 3.02
N HIS A 71 -22.09 -6.88 1.94
CA HIS A 71 -23.12 -7.26 0.96
C HIS A 71 -22.83 -8.64 0.37
N HIS A 72 -21.57 -8.91 0.00
CA HIS A 72 -21.18 -10.23 -0.50
C HIS A 72 -21.44 -11.32 0.52
N ALA A 73 -20.99 -11.11 1.77
CA ALA A 73 -21.16 -12.09 2.85
C ALA A 73 -22.64 -12.43 3.11
N VAL A 74 -23.50 -11.41 3.19
CA VAL A 74 -24.93 -11.57 3.43
C VAL A 74 -25.63 -12.23 2.23
N THR A 75 -25.36 -11.76 1.01
CA THR A 75 -26.05 -12.24 -0.20
C THR A 75 -25.62 -13.65 -0.57
N LYS A 76 -24.32 -13.94 -0.48
CA LYS A 76 -23.76 -15.25 -0.84
C LYS A 76 -23.70 -16.24 0.32
N ARG A 77 -23.98 -15.80 1.55
CA ARG A 77 -23.83 -16.60 2.78
C ARG A 77 -22.47 -17.27 2.88
N SER A 78 -21.42 -16.52 2.54
CA SER A 78 -20.04 -17.00 2.50
C SER A 78 -19.09 -15.99 3.15
N LEU A 79 -17.92 -16.46 3.56
CA LEU A 79 -16.89 -15.57 4.09
C LEU A 79 -16.42 -14.59 2.99
N PRO A 80 -16.33 -13.28 3.28
CA PRO A 80 -15.93 -12.27 2.29
C PRO A 80 -14.41 -12.23 2.07
N LYS A 81 -13.76 -13.40 2.07
CA LYS A 81 -12.31 -13.53 1.93
C LYS A 81 -11.90 -13.30 0.47
N HIS A 82 -10.88 -12.51 0.24
CA HIS A 82 -10.33 -12.17 -1.09
C HIS A 82 -11.32 -11.44 -2.04
N VAL A 83 -12.36 -10.80 -1.50
CA VAL A 83 -13.40 -10.11 -2.29
C VAL A 83 -13.03 -8.66 -2.56
N GLU A 84 -12.46 -7.96 -1.58
CA GLU A 84 -12.11 -6.54 -1.71
C GLU A 84 -10.67 -6.28 -1.24
N PRO A 85 -9.68 -6.42 -2.13
CA PRO A 85 -8.27 -6.26 -1.78
C PRO A 85 -7.84 -4.80 -1.56
N ARG A 86 -8.70 -3.84 -1.89
CA ARG A 86 -8.39 -2.41 -1.77
C ARG A 86 -8.55 -1.84 -0.36
N LEU A 87 -9.13 -2.58 0.57
CA LEU A 87 -9.10 -2.17 1.98
C LEU A 87 -7.67 -2.25 2.51
N VAL A 88 -7.30 -1.24 3.28
CA VAL A 88 -5.96 -1.17 3.89
C VAL A 88 -5.76 -2.32 4.87
N THR A 89 -4.67 -3.03 4.72
CA THR A 89 -4.22 -4.06 5.68
C THR A 89 -2.80 -3.75 6.12
N LEU A 90 -2.54 -3.84 7.42
CA LEU A 90 -1.21 -3.65 7.97
C LEU A 90 -0.28 -4.81 7.58
N ARG A 91 -0.79 -6.04 7.60
CA ARG A 91 -0.04 -7.27 7.33
C ARG A 91 -0.50 -7.92 6.04
N SER A 92 0.44 -8.54 5.32
CA SER A 92 0.11 -9.40 4.19
C SER A 92 -0.33 -10.78 4.67
N GLY A 93 -1.16 -11.46 3.89
CA GLY A 93 -1.68 -12.78 4.27
C GLY A 93 -0.59 -13.85 4.40
N LYS A 94 0.41 -13.82 3.53
CA LYS A 94 1.55 -14.75 3.54
C LYS A 94 2.76 -14.11 2.85
N PRO A 95 3.67 -13.49 3.60
CA PRO A 95 4.91 -12.99 3.04
C PRO A 95 5.72 -14.13 2.39
N GLN A 96 6.42 -13.82 1.29
CA GLN A 96 7.28 -14.78 0.61
C GLN A 96 8.54 -15.03 1.44
N ALA A 97 8.98 -16.28 1.49
CA ALA A 97 10.25 -16.68 2.08
C ALA A 97 10.91 -17.74 1.22
N HIS A 98 12.14 -17.50 0.84
CA HIS A 98 12.95 -18.40 -0.01
C HIS A 98 13.88 -19.30 0.80
N GLY A 99 14.40 -18.77 1.92
CA GLY A 99 15.39 -19.39 2.77
C GLY A 99 16.83 -19.17 2.29
N ALA A 100 17.76 -19.04 3.23
CA ALA A 100 19.15 -18.67 2.99
C ALA A 100 19.83 -19.53 1.91
N ALA A 101 19.65 -20.86 1.94
CA ALA A 101 20.25 -21.76 0.95
C ALA A 101 19.76 -21.50 -0.50
N ALA A 102 18.52 -21.03 -0.68
CA ALA A 102 18.01 -20.65 -2.01
C ALA A 102 18.61 -19.31 -2.46
N LEU A 103 18.74 -18.36 -1.53
CA LEU A 103 19.37 -17.07 -1.79
C LEU A 103 20.86 -17.22 -2.10
N ASP A 104 21.57 -18.11 -1.43
CA ASP A 104 22.97 -18.47 -1.75
C ASP A 104 23.11 -19.05 -3.16
N ARG A 105 22.21 -19.95 -3.55
CA ARG A 105 22.21 -20.49 -4.91
C ARG A 105 21.91 -19.41 -5.94
N LEU A 106 21.01 -18.50 -5.61
CA LEU A 106 20.71 -17.35 -6.48
C LEU A 106 21.95 -16.47 -6.67
N GLY A 107 22.70 -16.14 -5.61
CA GLY A 107 23.94 -15.35 -5.70
C GLY A 107 24.95 -15.99 -6.66
N ARG A 108 25.13 -17.30 -6.60
CA ARG A 108 26.02 -18.05 -7.53
C ARG A 108 25.51 -18.07 -8.96
N ALA A 109 24.20 -17.90 -9.17
CA ALA A 109 23.57 -17.90 -10.50
C ALA A 109 23.57 -16.52 -11.17
N ILE A 110 23.65 -15.42 -10.39
CA ILE A 110 23.65 -14.04 -10.89
C ILE A 110 24.91 -13.78 -11.73
N ARG A 111 24.71 -13.20 -12.91
CA ARG A 111 25.82 -12.84 -13.84
C ARG A 111 25.93 -11.34 -14.06
N ASP A 112 24.87 -10.58 -13.84
CA ASP A 112 24.85 -9.13 -13.94
C ASP A 112 25.40 -8.44 -12.66
N PRO A 113 25.69 -7.14 -12.70
CA PRO A 113 26.23 -6.40 -11.55
C PRO A 113 25.17 -5.96 -10.54
N ASN A 114 23.89 -6.18 -10.81
CA ASN A 114 22.82 -5.67 -9.97
C ASN A 114 22.61 -6.52 -8.72
N PHE A 115 22.09 -5.88 -7.67
CA PHE A 115 21.71 -6.54 -6.43
C PHE A 115 20.22 -6.87 -6.40
N ARG A 116 19.86 -7.95 -5.70
CA ARG A 116 18.50 -8.36 -5.37
C ARG A 116 18.32 -8.27 -3.88
N ILE A 117 17.25 -7.62 -3.47
CA ILE A 117 16.92 -7.43 -2.06
C ILE A 117 15.71 -8.30 -1.72
N PHE A 118 15.80 -9.00 -0.61
CA PHE A 118 14.71 -9.80 -0.05
C PHE A 118 14.52 -9.43 1.42
N ALA A 119 13.31 -9.61 1.93
CA ALA A 119 12.96 -9.37 3.33
C ALA A 119 12.28 -10.62 3.87
N GLU A 120 12.94 -11.38 4.68
CA GLU A 120 12.41 -12.60 5.27
C GLU A 120 13.03 -12.92 6.62
N ARG A 121 12.28 -13.62 7.49
CA ARG A 121 12.77 -14.13 8.79
C ARG A 121 13.40 -13.07 9.70
N GLY A 122 12.98 -11.82 9.58
CA GLY A 122 13.46 -10.70 10.39
C GLY A 122 14.73 -10.03 9.86
N GLU A 123 15.23 -10.43 8.69
CA GLU A 123 16.44 -9.88 8.08
C GLU A 123 16.19 -9.40 6.65
N ILE A 124 16.97 -8.40 6.26
CA ILE A 124 17.14 -7.98 4.88
C ILE A 124 18.27 -8.80 4.29
N HIS A 125 18.04 -9.39 3.14
CA HIS A 125 19.06 -10.12 2.39
C HIS A 125 19.44 -9.33 1.14
N LEU A 126 20.72 -9.07 0.95
CA LEU A 126 21.29 -8.47 -0.25
C LEU A 126 22.06 -9.53 -1.03
N VAL A 127 21.58 -9.86 -2.21
CA VAL A 127 22.13 -10.93 -3.04
C VAL A 127 22.66 -10.35 -4.35
N GLY A 128 23.93 -10.55 -4.60
CA GLY A 128 24.63 -10.16 -5.84
C GLY A 128 25.44 -11.33 -6.39
N ARG A 129 26.25 -11.07 -7.44
CA ARG A 129 27.13 -12.09 -8.01
C ARG A 129 28.10 -12.61 -6.95
N ASP A 130 28.02 -13.90 -6.64
CA ASP A 130 28.84 -14.60 -5.65
C ASP A 130 28.82 -13.94 -4.25
N LEU A 131 27.74 -13.23 -3.94
CA LEU A 131 27.56 -12.50 -2.70
C LEU A 131 26.15 -12.72 -2.13
N HIS A 132 26.10 -13.02 -0.83
CA HIS A 132 24.86 -13.01 -0.05
C HIS A 132 25.18 -12.45 1.34
N LEU A 133 24.63 -11.27 1.63
CA LEU A 133 24.73 -10.60 2.92
C LEU A 133 23.34 -10.57 3.56
N ALA A 134 23.27 -10.65 4.89
CA ALA A 134 22.02 -10.54 5.62
C ALA A 134 22.22 -9.74 6.91
N SER A 135 21.27 -8.88 7.24
CA SER A 135 21.23 -8.12 8.48
C SER A 135 19.83 -7.57 8.73
N ALA A 136 19.46 -7.43 10.00
CA ALA A 136 18.27 -6.66 10.38
C ALA A 136 18.48 -5.14 10.27
N ASP A 137 19.75 -4.70 10.29
CA ASP A 137 20.14 -3.29 10.19
C ASP A 137 20.61 -2.98 8.76
N PRO A 138 19.91 -2.09 8.01
CA PRO A 138 20.27 -1.72 6.66
C PRO A 138 21.62 -0.99 6.57
N PHE A 139 22.02 -0.25 7.61
CA PHE A 139 23.31 0.45 7.63
C PHE A 139 24.46 -0.54 7.78
N ALA A 140 24.33 -1.52 8.68
CA ALA A 140 25.30 -2.60 8.82
C ALA A 140 25.40 -3.43 7.52
N LEU A 141 24.26 -3.69 6.86
CA LEU A 141 24.22 -4.41 5.60
C LEU A 141 24.96 -3.64 4.48
N PHE A 142 24.76 -2.33 4.40
CA PHE A 142 25.44 -1.49 3.42
C PHE A 142 26.94 -1.34 3.71
N ALA A 143 27.34 -1.24 4.98
CA ALA A 143 28.74 -1.26 5.38
C ALA A 143 29.44 -2.56 4.97
N ALA A 144 28.80 -3.70 5.24
CA ALA A 144 29.32 -5.01 4.82
C ALA A 144 29.45 -5.15 3.30
N LEU A 145 28.56 -4.52 2.52
CA LEU A 145 28.66 -4.46 1.07
C LEU A 145 29.93 -3.70 0.62
N SER A 146 30.24 -2.58 1.27
CA SER A 146 31.43 -1.79 0.99
C SER A 146 32.71 -2.55 1.37
N GLU A 147 32.72 -3.24 2.52
CA GLU A 147 33.83 -4.07 2.99
C GLU A 147 34.08 -5.28 2.07
N ALA A 148 33.04 -5.80 1.41
CA ALA A 148 33.15 -6.88 0.43
C ALA A 148 33.81 -6.40 -0.92
N GLY A 149 34.33 -5.17 -0.97
CA GLY A 149 35.04 -4.63 -2.14
C GLY A 149 34.13 -4.24 -3.29
N ARG A 150 32.84 -4.08 -3.05
CA ARG A 150 31.87 -3.60 -4.04
C ARG A 150 31.86 -2.07 -4.12
N ASN A 151 32.99 -1.50 -4.51
CA ASN A 151 33.19 -0.06 -4.64
C ASN A 151 32.61 0.51 -5.97
N ASP A 152 31.98 -0.32 -6.76
CA ASP A 152 31.29 0.01 -8.02
C ASP A 152 29.86 0.55 -7.82
N VAL A 153 29.42 0.73 -6.58
CA VAL A 153 28.13 1.33 -6.25
C VAL A 153 28.25 2.87 -6.30
N ASP A 154 27.75 3.47 -7.38
CA ASP A 154 27.69 4.92 -7.50
C ASP A 154 26.64 5.54 -6.53
N PRO A 155 26.64 6.88 -6.32
CA PRO A 155 25.71 7.54 -5.42
C PRO A 155 24.23 7.28 -5.76
N SER A 156 23.85 7.18 -7.03
CA SER A 156 22.49 6.91 -7.47
C SER A 156 22.08 5.49 -7.10
N HIS A 157 22.97 4.53 -7.31
CA HIS A 157 22.76 3.14 -6.94
C HIS A 157 22.72 2.96 -5.42
N ALA A 158 23.58 3.66 -4.67
CA ALA A 158 23.56 3.66 -3.21
C ALA A 158 22.21 4.19 -2.67
N PHE A 159 21.72 5.29 -3.24
CA PHE A 159 20.41 5.83 -2.87
C PHE A 159 19.28 4.85 -3.16
N TYR A 160 19.28 4.21 -4.32
CA TYR A 160 18.31 3.19 -4.70
C TYR A 160 18.33 2.00 -3.73
N LEU A 161 19.50 1.46 -3.41
CA LEU A 161 19.62 0.37 -2.44
C LEU A 161 19.12 0.79 -1.06
N GLY A 162 19.45 2.00 -0.60
CA GLY A 162 18.98 2.55 0.67
C GLY A 162 17.45 2.67 0.72
N TYR A 163 16.84 3.15 -0.37
CA TYR A 163 15.39 3.25 -0.49
C TYR A 163 14.71 1.87 -0.46
N GLU A 164 15.24 0.90 -1.20
CA GLU A 164 14.72 -0.47 -1.20
C GLU A 164 14.90 -1.16 0.16
N MET A 165 16.05 -0.97 0.82
CA MET A 165 16.28 -1.49 2.17
C MET A 165 15.32 -0.87 3.20
N ALA A 166 15.00 0.42 3.09
CA ALA A 166 14.01 1.08 3.96
C ALA A 166 12.61 0.47 3.79
N LYS A 167 12.20 0.16 2.56
CA LYS A 167 10.95 -0.59 2.30
C LYS A 167 11.00 -2.00 2.89
N ALA A 168 12.13 -2.68 2.76
CA ALA A 168 12.32 -4.02 3.33
C ALA A 168 12.21 -4.01 4.87
N VAL A 169 12.83 -3.03 5.55
CA VAL A 169 12.67 -2.82 7.00
C VAL A 169 11.21 -2.60 7.38
N THR A 170 10.52 -1.72 6.65
CA THR A 170 9.10 -1.43 6.88
C THR A 170 8.26 -2.70 6.73
N SER A 171 8.54 -3.48 5.69
CA SER A 171 7.88 -4.75 5.44
C SER A 171 8.09 -5.76 6.58
N LEU A 172 9.32 -5.93 7.05
CA LEU A 172 9.65 -6.82 8.18
C LEU A 172 8.95 -6.38 9.47
N THR A 173 8.96 -5.06 9.76
CA THR A 173 8.32 -4.48 10.95
C THR A 173 6.81 -4.74 10.96
N LEU A 174 6.16 -4.58 9.84
CA LEU A 174 4.70 -4.66 9.72
C LEU A 174 4.18 -6.06 9.35
N GLY A 175 5.05 -6.96 8.91
CA GLY A 175 4.65 -8.28 8.39
C GLY A 175 4.03 -8.19 7.00
N LYS A 176 4.51 -7.27 6.15
CA LYS A 176 4.09 -7.15 4.75
C LYS A 176 4.94 -8.02 3.83
N ASP A 177 4.40 -8.33 2.65
CA ASP A 177 5.18 -8.89 1.55
C ASP A 177 6.03 -7.77 0.93
N TYR A 178 7.31 -8.04 0.75
CA TYR A 178 8.26 -7.13 0.10
C TYR A 178 8.64 -7.69 -1.27
N ARG A 179 8.60 -6.83 -2.26
CA ARG A 179 9.14 -7.11 -3.60
C ARG A 179 9.91 -5.91 -4.08
N GLN A 180 11.14 -6.13 -4.46
CA GLN A 180 11.99 -5.10 -5.02
C GLN A 180 11.33 -4.44 -6.25
N ASP A 181 11.51 -3.14 -6.42
CA ASP A 181 10.92 -2.31 -7.50
C ASP A 181 9.37 -2.24 -7.48
N GLN A 182 8.72 -2.66 -6.40
CA GLN A 182 7.28 -2.56 -6.23
C GLN A 182 6.94 -1.80 -4.95
N ALA A 183 5.91 -0.97 -5.02
CA ALA A 183 5.36 -0.33 -3.82
C ALA A 183 4.86 -1.36 -2.82
N LEU A 184 4.99 -1.07 -1.54
CA LEU A 184 4.31 -1.85 -0.51
C LEU A 184 2.80 -1.69 -0.66
N ASP A 185 2.07 -2.80 -0.54
CA ASP A 185 0.62 -2.81 -0.70
C ASP A 185 -0.08 -2.21 0.53
N TRP A 186 -0.71 -1.07 0.34
CA TRP A 186 -1.57 -0.36 1.29
C TRP A 186 -3.03 -0.31 0.84
N GLY A 187 -3.45 -1.25 -0.02
CA GLY A 187 -4.78 -1.23 -0.61
C GLY A 187 -4.99 0.04 -1.43
N HIS A 188 -6.11 0.75 -1.20
CA HIS A 188 -6.44 1.97 -1.94
C HIS A 188 -5.51 3.17 -1.66
N LEU A 189 -4.67 3.09 -0.62
CA LEU A 189 -3.65 4.09 -0.31
C LEU A 189 -2.31 3.82 -1.00
N THR A 190 -2.16 2.70 -1.69
CA THR A 190 -0.94 2.36 -2.42
C THR A 190 -0.66 3.41 -3.49
N ARG A 191 0.51 4.04 -3.40
CA ARG A 191 1.01 4.96 -4.44
C ARG A 191 1.92 4.18 -5.37
N PRO A 192 1.61 4.13 -6.69
CA PRO A 192 2.48 3.48 -7.66
C PRO A 192 3.89 4.07 -7.62
N GLU A 193 4.89 3.23 -7.62
CA GLU A 193 6.28 3.65 -7.73
C GLU A 193 6.73 3.60 -9.18
N ILE A 194 7.54 4.59 -9.56
CA ILE A 194 8.23 4.56 -10.84
C ILE A 194 9.46 3.67 -10.65
N ALA A 195 9.58 2.61 -11.44
CA ALA A 195 10.75 1.73 -11.38
C ALA A 195 12.05 2.52 -11.68
N HIS A 196 12.94 2.57 -10.72
CA HIS A 196 14.22 3.27 -10.77
C HIS A 196 15.42 2.31 -10.85
N GLY A 197 15.28 1.15 -11.45
CA GLY A 197 16.41 0.23 -11.62
C GLY A 197 17.59 0.91 -12.31
N PRO A 198 18.85 0.57 -11.97
CA PRO A 198 20.06 1.28 -12.41
C PRO A 198 20.19 1.42 -13.93
N SER A 199 19.60 0.52 -14.69
CA SER A 199 19.60 0.55 -16.16
C SER A 199 18.62 1.57 -16.78
N ARG A 200 17.61 2.04 -16.03
CA ARG A 200 16.61 3.02 -16.52
C ARG A 200 16.90 4.46 -16.10
N ALA A 201 17.65 4.68 -15.02
CA ALA A 201 18.02 6.01 -14.57
C ALA A 201 18.96 6.69 -15.60
N ALA A 202 19.94 5.95 -16.12
CA ALA A 202 20.85 6.46 -17.15
C ALA A 202 20.14 6.81 -18.48
N ALA A 203 19.13 6.04 -18.89
CA ALA A 203 18.39 6.28 -20.12
C ALA A 203 17.44 7.51 -20.02
N ARG A 204 16.96 7.85 -18.82
CA ARG A 204 16.07 9.02 -18.61
C ARG A 204 16.83 10.34 -18.56
N VAL A 205 18.02 10.38 -17.99
CA VAL A 205 18.88 11.59 -17.98
C VAL A 205 19.34 11.93 -19.40
N ALA A 206 19.60 10.92 -20.23
CA ALA A 206 19.95 11.11 -21.65
C ALA A 206 18.75 11.54 -22.53
N GLY A 207 17.50 11.21 -22.14
CA GLY A 207 16.28 11.54 -22.90
C GLY A 207 15.58 12.85 -22.47
N ALA A 208 15.96 13.46 -21.34
CA ALA A 208 15.33 14.68 -20.84
C ALA A 208 15.85 15.98 -21.47
N GLY A 209 16.82 15.88 -22.40
CA GLY A 209 17.44 17.04 -23.05
C GLY A 209 16.72 17.57 -24.30
N ASP A 210 15.66 16.93 -24.80
CA ASP A 210 15.14 17.28 -26.15
C ASP A 210 13.60 17.39 -26.26
N GLN A 211 12.89 17.74 -25.19
CA GLN A 211 11.46 18.12 -25.28
C GLN A 211 11.12 19.26 -24.32
N ALA A 212 11.66 20.42 -24.56
CA ALA A 212 11.05 21.68 -24.15
C ALA A 212 10.62 22.42 -25.44
N VAL A 213 9.39 22.91 -25.39
CA VAL A 213 8.68 23.81 -26.34
C VAL A 213 7.69 23.10 -27.27
N ALA A 214 6.46 23.26 -26.94
CA ALA A 214 5.26 23.66 -27.64
C ALA A 214 4.02 22.89 -27.15
N GLY A 215 3.19 23.55 -26.43
CA GLY A 215 1.88 23.05 -26.00
C GLY A 215 0.99 24.22 -25.62
N ASP A 216 0.27 24.73 -26.59
CA ASP A 216 -0.79 25.73 -26.56
C ASP A 216 -1.67 25.72 -25.30
N LEU A 217 -1.82 26.89 -24.73
CA LEU A 217 -2.86 27.23 -23.77
C LEU A 217 -4.16 27.54 -24.59
N PRO A 218 -5.28 26.88 -24.34
CA PRO A 218 -6.53 27.32 -24.91
C PRO A 218 -7.01 28.59 -24.20
N SER A 219 -7.31 29.61 -25.03
CA SER A 219 -7.91 30.90 -24.68
C SER A 219 -9.22 30.73 -23.91
N ARG A 220 -9.35 31.45 -22.81
CA ARG A 220 -10.63 31.79 -22.19
C ARG A 220 -11.35 32.78 -23.12
N ASP A 221 -12.41 32.30 -23.72
CA ASP A 221 -13.57 33.12 -24.12
C ASP A 221 -14.69 32.21 -24.69
N ALA A 222 -15.67 31.93 -23.83
CA ALA A 222 -17.00 31.56 -24.29
C ALA A 222 -17.99 31.97 -23.21
N GLY A 223 -18.81 32.99 -23.58
CA GLY A 223 -19.71 33.72 -22.75
C GLY A 223 -20.86 32.89 -22.14
N LEU A 224 -21.35 33.42 -21.03
CA LEU A 224 -22.59 33.02 -20.39
C LEU A 224 -23.78 33.41 -21.26
N PRO A 225 -24.84 32.61 -21.37
CA PRO A 225 -26.08 33.04 -21.96
C PRO A 225 -26.88 33.87 -20.95
N GLU A 226 -27.37 35.03 -21.45
CA GLU A 226 -28.30 35.95 -20.75
C GLU A 226 -29.66 35.26 -20.51
N GLU A 227 -30.13 35.39 -19.28
CA GLU A 227 -31.55 35.21 -18.95
C GLU A 227 -32.31 36.48 -19.39
N THR A 228 -33.40 36.32 -20.08
CA THR A 228 -34.42 37.34 -20.29
C THR A 228 -35.82 36.73 -20.23
N PRO A 229 -36.86 37.54 -19.99
CA PRO A 229 -37.63 37.65 -18.76
C PRO A 229 -38.86 36.73 -18.72
#